data_8e5f757bf6eb4b3a598c9ddac15dc95e
#
_entry.id   8e5f757bf6eb4b3a598c9ddac15dc95e
#
_cell.length_a   1.000
_cell.length_b   1.000
_cell.length_c   1.000
_cell.angle_alpha   90.00
_cell.angle_beta   90.00
_cell.angle_gamma   90.00
#
_symmetry.space_group_name_H-M   'P 1'
#
loop_
_entity.id
_entity.type
_entity.pdbx_description
1 polymer ?
#
loop_
_entity_poly.entity_id
_entity_poly.type
_entity_poly.pdbx_seq_one_letter_code
_entity_poly.pdbx_strand_id
1 'polypeptide(L)'
;MKNTRYPNLVEFEVSGPYALFSDPVLRIGGEKCTYQVPTYEALKGILMSVYWKPTLQWYIDKVRIMNAIQMEVKGIRPIKYHGGNDLAYYTYLKDCRYQVQAHFEWNENRPELFGDRNENKHHEIAKKMIRKGGRRDIFLGTRECQGYVEPCVFHEGAGAYDQTPMLAFGLMYHGITYADEAYSSETAGHMTANFWYPVMENGVITFPKPQDCPLHKVLRPMDMKKFGEEQQNFSGLAEFRG
;
A
#
# COMPACT_ATOMS: atom_id res chain seq x y z
N MET A 1 7.88 -11.68 19.57
CA MET A 1 7.41 -10.29 19.31
C MET A 1 6.31 -9.97 20.32
N LYS A 2 6.35 -8.79 20.99
CA LYS A 2 5.26 -8.38 21.89
C LYS A 2 4.00 -8.12 21.04
N ASN A 3 2.91 -8.77 21.40
CA ASN A 3 1.61 -8.58 20.73
C ASN A 3 1.05 -7.20 21.16
N THR A 4 1.51 -6.13 20.52
CA THR A 4 1.07 -4.77 20.81
C THR A 4 -0.30 -4.58 20.17
N ARG A 5 -1.35 -4.59 20.98
CA ARG A 5 -2.71 -4.32 20.50
C ARG A 5 -2.92 -2.81 20.46
N TYR A 6 -3.04 -2.27 19.26
CA TYR A 6 -3.37 -0.86 19.06
C TYR A 6 -4.86 -0.62 19.28
N PRO A 7 -5.26 0.43 20.02
CA PRO A 7 -6.68 0.72 20.28
C PRO A 7 -7.45 1.12 19.02
N ASN A 8 -6.75 1.64 18.00
CA ASN A 8 -7.31 2.09 16.72
C ASN A 8 -7.11 1.08 15.57
N LEU A 9 -6.94 -0.20 15.91
CA LEU A 9 -6.77 -1.28 14.94
C LEU A 9 -8.00 -1.38 14.04
N VAL A 10 -7.77 -1.54 12.73
CA VAL A 10 -8.79 -1.83 11.72
C VAL A 10 -8.49 -3.14 11.02
N GLU A 11 -9.54 -3.87 10.69
CA GLU A 11 -9.46 -5.14 9.98
C GLU A 11 -10.41 -5.09 8.79
N PHE A 12 -9.91 -5.51 7.65
CA PHE A 12 -10.69 -5.49 6.41
C PHE A 12 -10.18 -6.55 5.43
N GLU A 13 -11.06 -6.99 4.57
CA GLU A 13 -10.74 -7.87 3.46
C GLU A 13 -10.58 -7.05 2.18
N VAL A 14 -9.59 -7.39 1.39
CA VAL A 14 -9.36 -6.85 0.04
C VAL A 14 -9.49 -7.99 -0.95
N SER A 15 -10.31 -7.84 -1.98
CA SER A 15 -10.49 -8.84 -3.01
C SER A 15 -10.54 -8.23 -4.40
N GLY A 16 -10.23 -9.03 -5.41
CA GLY A 16 -10.33 -8.62 -6.81
C GLY A 16 -9.96 -9.76 -7.76
N PRO A 17 -10.47 -9.73 -8.99
CA PRO A 17 -10.20 -10.79 -9.96
C PRO A 17 -8.74 -10.83 -10.39
N TYR A 18 -8.06 -9.68 -10.39
CA TYR A 18 -6.66 -9.54 -10.75
C TYR A 18 -5.94 -8.54 -9.87
N ALA A 19 -4.62 -8.75 -9.69
CA ALA A 19 -3.71 -7.76 -9.08
C ALA A 19 -2.40 -7.68 -9.86
N LEU A 20 -1.79 -6.50 -9.84
CA LEU A 20 -0.47 -6.27 -10.43
C LEU A 20 0.36 -5.41 -9.46
N PHE A 21 1.03 -6.08 -8.53
CA PHE A 21 2.00 -5.45 -7.61
C PHE A 21 3.37 -5.47 -8.28
N SER A 22 3.62 -4.49 -9.15
CA SER A 22 4.78 -4.48 -10.06
C SER A 22 6.11 -4.67 -9.35
N ASP A 23 6.88 -5.67 -9.77
CA ASP A 23 8.28 -5.80 -9.41
C ASP A 23 9.11 -4.81 -10.24
N PRO A 24 9.80 -3.83 -9.60
CA PRO A 24 10.60 -2.86 -10.34
C PRO A 24 11.79 -3.47 -11.07
N VAL A 25 12.32 -4.60 -10.61
CA VAL A 25 13.47 -5.28 -11.23
C VAL A 25 13.05 -6.00 -12.50
N LEU A 26 11.95 -6.74 -12.47
CA LEU A 26 11.44 -7.47 -13.64
C LEU A 26 10.86 -6.54 -14.73
N ARG A 27 10.61 -5.29 -14.38
CA ARG A 27 10.08 -4.29 -15.33
C ARG A 27 11.10 -3.76 -16.32
N ILE A 28 12.37 -4.07 -16.19
CA ILE A 28 13.47 -3.55 -17.04
C ILE A 28 13.23 -3.87 -18.52
N GLY A 29 12.62 -5.02 -18.85
CA GLY A 29 12.26 -5.39 -20.21
C GLY A 29 11.01 -4.71 -20.79
N GLY A 30 10.35 -3.81 -20.04
CA GLY A 30 9.10 -3.15 -20.45
C GLY A 30 7.84 -3.95 -20.16
N GLU A 31 7.95 -5.24 -19.90
CA GLU A 31 6.84 -6.11 -19.49
C GLU A 31 6.68 -6.09 -17.97
N LYS A 32 5.43 -5.97 -17.51
CA LYS A 32 5.16 -5.91 -16.08
C LYS A 32 4.92 -7.32 -15.53
N CYS A 33 5.64 -7.64 -14.46
CA CYS A 33 5.39 -8.84 -13.68
C CYS A 33 5.01 -8.45 -12.25
N THR A 34 4.02 -9.15 -11.69
CA THR A 34 3.58 -8.94 -10.32
C THR A 34 4.48 -9.68 -9.33
N TYR A 35 4.64 -9.12 -8.13
CA TYR A 35 5.02 -9.93 -6.97
C TYR A 35 3.94 -10.97 -6.66
N GLN A 36 4.32 -12.05 -5.99
CA GLN A 36 3.40 -13.12 -5.60
C GLN A 36 2.44 -12.74 -4.47
N VAL A 37 2.79 -11.73 -3.69
CA VAL A 37 2.02 -11.21 -2.56
C VAL A 37 1.96 -9.68 -2.63
N PRO A 38 0.96 -9.05 -1.99
CA PRO A 38 0.86 -7.59 -1.99
C PRO A 38 2.05 -6.96 -1.26
N THR A 39 2.52 -5.82 -1.78
CA THR A 39 3.51 -4.99 -1.08
C THR A 39 2.85 -4.19 0.04
N TYR A 40 3.64 -3.82 1.06
CA TYR A 40 3.18 -2.89 2.11
C TYR A 40 2.58 -1.61 1.52
N GLU A 41 3.26 -0.99 0.56
CA GLU A 41 2.83 0.27 -0.06
C GLU A 41 1.50 0.12 -0.82
N ALA A 42 1.28 -1.02 -1.49
CA ALA A 42 0.02 -1.27 -2.18
C ALA A 42 -1.15 -1.36 -1.19
N LEU A 43 -0.98 -2.08 -0.07
CA LEU A 43 -2.00 -2.19 0.97
C LEU A 43 -2.23 -0.86 1.69
N LYS A 44 -1.16 -0.10 1.99
CA LYS A 44 -1.23 1.25 2.54
C LYS A 44 -2.00 2.18 1.60
N GLY A 45 -1.71 2.14 0.29
CA GLY A 45 -2.41 2.92 -0.73
C GLY A 45 -3.91 2.58 -0.84
N ILE A 46 -4.27 1.30 -0.73
CA ILE A 46 -5.66 0.84 -0.66
C ILE A 46 -6.34 1.44 0.58
N LEU A 47 -5.73 1.33 1.76
CA LEU A 47 -6.29 1.87 3.00
C LEU A 47 -6.40 3.40 2.97
N MET A 48 -5.44 4.10 2.36
CA MET A 48 -5.52 5.55 2.12
C MET A 48 -6.65 5.92 1.15
N SER A 49 -7.01 5.06 0.20
CA SER A 49 -8.18 5.23 -0.66
C SER A 49 -9.50 5.04 0.10
N VAL A 50 -9.49 4.20 1.14
CA VAL A 50 -10.61 4.03 2.07
C VAL A 50 -10.77 5.28 2.95
N TYR A 51 -9.72 5.66 3.67
CA TYR A 51 -9.71 6.84 4.52
C TYR A 51 -8.30 7.40 4.70
N TRP A 52 -8.12 8.68 4.39
CA TRP A 52 -6.87 9.39 4.58
C TRP A 52 -7.08 10.80 5.09
N LYS A 53 -6.18 11.23 5.97
CA LYS A 53 -6.01 12.59 6.46
C LYS A 53 -4.51 12.85 6.65
N PRO A 54 -4.01 14.07 6.40
CA PRO A 54 -2.60 14.39 6.61
C PRO A 54 -2.17 14.31 8.09
N THR A 55 -3.14 14.30 9.01
CA THR A 55 -2.96 14.12 10.46
C THR A 55 -2.51 12.70 10.82
N LEU A 56 -2.77 11.72 9.95
CA LEU A 56 -2.58 10.28 10.19
C LEU A 56 -1.50 9.70 9.32
N GLN A 57 -0.73 8.77 9.89
CA GLN A 57 0.12 7.82 9.15
C GLN A 57 -0.45 6.41 9.34
N TRP A 58 -0.79 5.75 8.23
CA TRP A 58 -1.26 4.37 8.25
C TRP A 58 -0.09 3.40 8.23
N TYR A 59 -0.19 2.39 9.09
CA TYR A 59 0.73 1.25 9.17
C TYR A 59 -0.04 -0.03 8.90
N ILE A 60 0.46 -0.83 7.97
CA ILE A 60 -0.03 -2.17 7.73
C ILE A 60 0.73 -3.12 8.64
N ASP A 61 0.03 -3.80 9.54
CA ASP A 61 0.64 -4.71 10.50
C ASP A 61 0.81 -6.10 9.90
N LYS A 62 -0.30 -6.62 9.32
CA LYS A 62 -0.33 -7.99 8.81
C LYS A 62 -1.20 -8.10 7.58
N VAL A 63 -0.89 -9.07 6.75
CA VAL A 63 -1.77 -9.57 5.69
C VAL A 63 -1.84 -11.08 5.75
N ARG A 64 -3.05 -11.64 5.65
CA ARG A 64 -3.29 -13.08 5.50
C ARG A 64 -3.74 -13.37 4.08
N ILE A 65 -3.09 -14.32 3.44
CA ILE A 65 -3.37 -14.75 2.07
C ILE A 65 -4.49 -15.78 2.12
N MET A 66 -5.66 -15.42 1.59
CA MET A 66 -6.86 -16.27 1.70
C MET A 66 -6.96 -17.26 0.55
N ASN A 67 -6.68 -16.83 -0.68
CA ASN A 67 -6.73 -17.68 -1.87
C ASN A 67 -5.33 -18.15 -2.27
N ALA A 68 -5.25 -19.29 -2.97
CA ALA A 68 -3.98 -19.77 -3.50
C ALA A 68 -3.37 -18.77 -4.48
N ILE A 69 -2.06 -18.55 -4.39
CA ILE A 69 -1.31 -17.66 -5.29
C ILE A 69 -1.33 -18.28 -6.69
N GLN A 70 -1.99 -17.60 -7.62
CA GLN A 70 -2.07 -17.99 -9.02
C GLN A 70 -1.67 -16.83 -9.91
N MET A 71 -0.91 -17.11 -10.95
CA MET A 71 -0.48 -16.12 -11.94
C MET A 71 -1.07 -16.41 -13.30
N GLU A 72 -1.41 -15.34 -14.04
CA GLU A 72 -1.93 -15.40 -15.39
C GLU A 72 -1.22 -14.36 -16.26
N VAL A 73 -0.76 -14.81 -17.44
CA VAL A 73 -0.11 -13.92 -18.43
C VAL A 73 -1.17 -13.40 -19.39
N LYS A 74 -1.20 -12.09 -19.61
CA LYS A 74 -2.12 -11.43 -20.54
C LYS A 74 -1.37 -10.62 -21.59
N GLY A 75 -1.74 -10.79 -22.84
CA GLY A 75 -1.28 -9.93 -23.96
C GLY A 75 -1.95 -8.57 -23.87
N ILE A 76 -1.14 -7.52 -23.81
CA ILE A 76 -1.57 -6.12 -23.79
C ILE A 76 -1.12 -5.46 -25.09
N ARG A 77 -1.94 -4.55 -25.64
CA ARG A 77 -1.61 -3.78 -26.85
C ARG A 77 -1.36 -2.32 -26.52
N PRO A 78 -0.16 -1.96 -26.03
CA PRO A 78 0.18 -0.55 -25.81
C PRO A 78 0.27 0.20 -27.13
N ILE A 79 -0.12 1.48 -27.12
CA ILE A 79 0.03 2.38 -28.25
C ILE A 79 1.47 2.87 -28.30
N LYS A 80 2.13 2.76 -29.46
CA LYS A 80 3.47 3.31 -29.69
C LYS A 80 3.44 4.84 -29.78
N TYR A 81 4.52 5.50 -29.39
CA TYR A 81 4.63 6.96 -29.41
C TYR A 81 4.37 7.56 -30.82
N HIS A 82 4.79 6.90 -31.86
CA HIS A 82 4.58 7.33 -33.27
C HIS A 82 3.33 6.70 -33.91
N GLY A 83 2.40 6.19 -33.13
CA GLY A 83 1.20 5.52 -33.61
C GLY A 83 1.40 4.02 -33.89
N GLY A 84 0.28 3.31 -34.04
CA GLY A 84 0.24 1.85 -34.14
C GLY A 84 0.28 1.18 -32.78
N ASN A 85 0.04 -0.14 -32.76
CA ASN A 85 0.02 -0.95 -31.55
C ASN A 85 1.32 -1.75 -31.42
N ASP A 86 1.71 -2.02 -30.19
CA ASP A 86 2.72 -3.01 -29.84
C ASP A 86 2.06 -4.23 -29.18
N LEU A 87 2.84 -5.24 -28.87
CA LEU A 87 2.42 -6.38 -28.05
C LEU A 87 3.38 -6.49 -26.85
N ALA A 88 2.81 -6.48 -25.66
CA ALA A 88 3.52 -6.73 -24.42
C ALA A 88 2.78 -7.78 -23.61
N TYR A 89 3.51 -8.57 -22.82
CA TYR A 89 2.92 -9.57 -21.94
C TYR A 89 3.07 -9.12 -20.50
N TYR A 90 1.92 -9.01 -19.79
CA TYR A 90 1.91 -8.66 -18.39
C TYR A 90 1.46 -9.87 -17.58
N THR A 91 2.18 -10.14 -16.48
CA THR A 91 1.84 -11.24 -15.57
C THR A 91 1.09 -10.68 -14.36
N TYR A 92 -0.14 -11.11 -14.18
CA TYR A 92 -1.04 -10.70 -13.09
C TYR A 92 -1.19 -11.81 -12.06
N LEU A 93 -1.47 -11.44 -10.81
CA LEU A 93 -2.12 -12.34 -9.86
C LEU A 93 -3.59 -12.47 -10.23
N LYS A 94 -4.15 -13.65 -9.99
CA LYS A 94 -5.55 -14.00 -10.28
C LYS A 94 -6.27 -14.41 -9.02
N ASP A 95 -7.57 -14.08 -8.94
CA ASP A 95 -8.46 -14.44 -7.85
C ASP A 95 -7.88 -14.05 -6.48
N CYS A 96 -7.58 -12.77 -6.32
CA CYS A 96 -6.91 -12.23 -5.15
C CYS A 96 -7.89 -12.01 -4.01
N ARG A 97 -7.52 -12.49 -2.79
CA ARG A 97 -8.27 -12.27 -1.56
C ARG A 97 -7.35 -12.23 -0.36
N TYR A 98 -7.40 -11.14 0.39
CA TYR A 98 -6.48 -10.83 1.48
C TYR A 98 -7.23 -10.28 2.68
N GLN A 99 -7.00 -10.82 3.88
CA GLN A 99 -7.38 -10.15 5.13
C GLN A 99 -6.22 -9.27 5.57
N VAL A 100 -6.51 -8.02 5.92
CA VAL A 100 -5.51 -7.01 6.29
C VAL A 100 -5.81 -6.48 7.69
N GLN A 101 -4.77 -6.36 8.50
CA GLN A 101 -4.79 -5.73 9.80
C GLN A 101 -3.88 -4.51 9.77
N ALA A 102 -4.38 -3.36 10.21
CA ALA A 102 -3.66 -2.10 10.16
C ALA A 102 -4.05 -1.18 11.32
N HIS A 103 -3.18 -0.24 11.66
CA HIS A 103 -3.45 0.82 12.62
C HIS A 103 -2.95 2.16 12.09
N PHE A 104 -3.31 3.25 12.74
CA PHE A 104 -2.71 4.55 12.45
C PHE A 104 -1.99 5.13 13.67
N GLU A 105 -0.98 5.94 13.38
CA GLU A 105 -0.31 6.80 14.35
C GLU A 105 -0.49 8.27 13.93
N TRP A 106 -0.22 9.20 14.84
CA TRP A 106 -0.25 10.62 14.50
C TRP A 106 0.96 10.98 13.66
N ASN A 107 0.75 11.80 12.62
CA ASN A 107 1.86 12.34 11.86
C ASN A 107 2.56 13.45 12.66
N GLU A 108 3.69 13.12 13.28
CA GLU A 108 4.47 14.05 14.08
C GLU A 108 5.19 15.12 13.24
N ASN A 109 5.35 14.88 11.93
CA ASN A 109 5.87 15.87 10.98
C ASN A 109 4.85 16.98 10.64
N ARG A 110 3.63 16.88 11.19
CA ARG A 110 2.51 17.81 10.98
C ARG A 110 1.98 18.39 12.30
N PRO A 111 2.83 19.12 13.07
CA PRO A 111 2.41 19.68 14.35
C PRO A 111 1.26 20.69 14.22
N GLU A 112 1.14 21.37 13.08
CA GLU A 112 0.06 22.30 12.78
C GLU A 112 -1.33 21.64 12.76
N LEU A 113 -1.40 20.31 12.61
CA LEU A 113 -2.64 19.56 12.58
C LEU A 113 -3.01 18.93 13.94
N PHE A 114 -2.35 19.31 15.01
CA PHE A 114 -2.58 18.75 16.36
C PHE A 114 -4.05 18.84 16.79
N GLY A 115 -4.75 19.92 16.45
CA GLY A 115 -6.17 20.11 16.79
C GLY A 115 -7.14 19.09 16.17
N ASP A 116 -6.71 18.37 15.13
CA ASP A 116 -7.51 17.31 14.49
C ASP A 116 -7.26 15.92 15.12
N ARG A 117 -6.32 15.78 16.05
CA ARG A 117 -5.93 14.51 16.68
C ARG A 117 -6.99 14.02 17.66
N ASN A 118 -7.96 13.28 17.15
CA ASN A 118 -9.00 12.59 17.94
C ASN A 118 -9.10 11.15 17.47
N GLU A 119 -8.55 10.23 18.26
CA GLU A 119 -8.42 8.81 17.89
C GLU A 119 -9.78 8.16 17.64
N ASN A 120 -10.74 8.31 18.55
CA ASN A 120 -12.06 7.72 18.40
C ASN A 120 -12.77 8.22 17.13
N LYS A 121 -12.69 9.52 16.84
CA LYS A 121 -13.25 10.13 15.62
C LYS A 121 -12.68 9.47 14.37
N HIS A 122 -11.36 9.41 14.24
CA HIS A 122 -10.70 8.87 13.06
C HIS A 122 -10.90 7.37 12.91
N HIS A 123 -10.87 6.61 14.01
CA HIS A 123 -11.11 5.18 14.02
C HIS A 123 -12.54 4.85 13.57
N GLU A 124 -13.56 5.53 14.11
CA GLU A 124 -14.95 5.31 13.69
C GLU A 124 -15.21 5.73 12.24
N ILE A 125 -14.58 6.80 11.75
CA ILE A 125 -14.65 7.17 10.33
C ILE A 125 -14.02 6.09 9.47
N ALA A 126 -12.85 5.58 9.82
CA ALA A 126 -12.17 4.51 9.07
C ALA A 126 -13.05 3.26 8.97
N LYS A 127 -13.61 2.78 10.09
CA LYS A 127 -14.53 1.64 10.13
C LYS A 127 -15.78 1.88 9.28
N LYS A 128 -16.35 3.09 9.32
CA LYS A 128 -17.50 3.46 8.48
C LYS A 128 -17.13 3.43 6.99
N MET A 129 -15.95 3.90 6.61
CA MET A 129 -15.50 3.89 5.21
C MET A 129 -15.18 2.47 4.72
N ILE A 130 -14.61 1.61 5.57
CA ILE A 130 -14.44 0.18 5.25
C ILE A 130 -15.80 -0.46 4.96
N ARG A 131 -16.81 -0.25 5.82
CA ARG A 131 -18.18 -0.77 5.58
C ARG A 131 -18.84 -0.26 4.31
N LYS A 132 -18.39 0.88 3.78
CA LYS A 132 -18.89 1.46 2.52
C LYS A 132 -18.09 1.00 1.29
N GLY A 133 -17.06 0.18 1.46
CA GLY A 133 -16.18 -0.24 0.37
C GLY A 133 -15.14 0.82 -0.04
N GLY A 134 -14.93 1.85 0.79
CA GLY A 134 -13.96 2.92 0.53
C GLY A 134 -14.60 4.27 0.17
N ARG A 135 -13.77 5.32 0.16
CA ARG A 135 -14.13 6.67 -0.27
C ARG A 135 -13.82 6.90 -1.76
N ARG A 136 -12.86 6.15 -2.29
CA ARG A 136 -12.42 6.18 -3.69
C ARG A 136 -12.42 4.75 -4.23
N ASP A 137 -12.33 4.62 -5.55
CA ASP A 137 -12.13 3.34 -6.21
C ASP A 137 -10.87 2.64 -5.67
N ILE A 138 -10.98 1.34 -5.49
CA ILE A 138 -9.91 0.48 -4.98
C ILE A 138 -9.25 -0.23 -6.16
N PHE A 139 -7.92 -0.20 -6.18
CA PHE A 139 -7.12 -0.88 -7.19
C PHE A 139 -6.03 -1.74 -6.55
N LEU A 140 -5.86 -2.96 -7.02
CA LEU A 140 -4.84 -3.90 -6.56
C LEU A 140 -3.54 -3.70 -7.35
N GLY A 141 -2.83 -2.61 -7.03
CA GLY A 141 -1.56 -2.23 -7.64
C GLY A 141 -1.72 -1.28 -8.83
N THR A 142 -2.35 -1.70 -9.90
CA THR A 142 -2.56 -0.88 -11.09
C THR A 142 -4.04 -0.62 -11.35
N ARG A 143 -4.33 0.45 -12.09
CA ARG A 143 -5.71 0.95 -12.27
C ARG A 143 -6.64 -0.01 -13.02
N GLU A 144 -6.09 -0.87 -13.85
CA GLU A 144 -6.83 -1.94 -14.53
C GLU A 144 -7.25 -3.10 -13.60
N CYS A 145 -6.66 -3.20 -12.40
CA CYS A 145 -6.96 -4.23 -11.41
C CYS A 145 -7.91 -3.68 -10.35
N GLN A 146 -9.17 -3.49 -10.72
CA GLN A 146 -10.18 -3.05 -9.76
C GLN A 146 -10.38 -4.09 -8.66
N GLY A 147 -10.49 -3.61 -7.41
CA GLY A 147 -10.73 -4.41 -6.22
C GLY A 147 -11.84 -3.86 -5.36
N TYR A 148 -12.12 -4.59 -4.29
CA TYR A 148 -13.16 -4.29 -3.33
C TYR A 148 -12.60 -4.39 -1.91
N VAL A 149 -13.18 -3.61 -0.99
CA VAL A 149 -12.85 -3.63 0.43
C VAL A 149 -14.13 -3.87 1.21
N GLU A 150 -14.07 -4.83 2.13
CA GLU A 150 -15.17 -5.18 3.03
C GLU A 150 -14.66 -5.35 4.46
N PRO A 151 -15.49 -5.14 5.49
CA PRO A 151 -15.09 -5.45 6.86
C PRO A 151 -14.92 -6.95 7.04
N CYS A 152 -13.92 -7.35 7.81
CA CYS A 152 -13.74 -8.74 8.23
C CYS A 152 -13.25 -8.82 9.66
N VAL A 153 -13.22 -10.02 10.21
CA VAL A 153 -12.47 -10.37 11.41
C VAL A 153 -11.21 -11.12 10.96
N PHE A 154 -10.06 -10.61 11.36
CA PHE A 154 -8.78 -11.21 10.97
C PHE A 154 -8.68 -12.63 11.53
N HIS A 155 -8.23 -13.58 10.72
CA HIS A 155 -8.22 -15.03 10.94
C HIS A 155 -9.59 -15.74 10.82
N GLU A 156 -10.69 -15.07 10.54
CA GLU A 156 -11.94 -15.74 10.28
C GLU A 156 -11.92 -16.44 8.90
N GLY A 157 -12.50 -17.63 8.84
CA GLY A 157 -12.53 -18.47 7.62
C GLY A 157 -11.22 -19.21 7.34
N ALA A 158 -11.24 -20.17 6.41
CA ALA A 158 -10.07 -20.92 6.01
C ALA A 158 -9.25 -20.17 4.96
N GLY A 159 -7.95 -20.11 5.14
CA GLY A 159 -6.98 -19.58 4.17
C GLY A 159 -6.22 -20.70 3.47
N ALA A 160 -5.82 -20.46 2.22
CA ALA A 160 -5.12 -21.46 1.41
C ALA A 160 -3.77 -21.92 1.99
N TYR A 161 -3.15 -21.11 2.86
CA TYR A 161 -1.82 -21.35 3.41
C TYR A 161 -1.80 -21.55 4.93
N ASP A 162 -2.94 -21.76 5.57
CA ASP A 162 -3.03 -21.93 7.03
C ASP A 162 -2.21 -23.11 7.55
N GLN A 163 -2.00 -24.12 6.71
CA GLN A 163 -1.21 -25.32 7.03
C GLN A 163 0.23 -25.27 6.46
N THR A 164 0.63 -24.15 5.85
CA THR A 164 1.98 -23.96 5.31
C THR A 164 2.85 -23.30 6.37
N PRO A 165 3.81 -24.03 6.98
CA PRO A 165 4.56 -23.50 8.13
C PRO A 165 5.30 -22.21 7.79
N MET A 166 5.99 -22.20 6.63
CA MET A 166 6.79 -21.06 6.20
C MET A 166 6.96 -21.03 4.68
N LEU A 167 6.88 -19.81 4.10
CA LEU A 167 7.20 -19.53 2.70
C LEU A 167 7.90 -18.17 2.60
N ALA A 168 9.12 -18.13 2.03
CA ALA A 168 9.93 -16.92 1.85
C ALA A 168 9.85 -16.42 0.41
N PHE A 169 9.78 -15.10 0.21
CA PHE A 169 9.59 -14.47 -1.12
C PHE A 169 10.84 -13.73 -1.63
N GLY A 170 11.97 -13.83 -0.92
CA GLY A 170 13.18 -13.12 -1.30
C GLY A 170 13.11 -11.62 -1.02
N LEU A 171 13.99 -10.84 -1.66
CA LEU A 171 14.01 -9.38 -1.50
C LEU A 171 12.83 -8.76 -2.26
N MET A 172 12.01 -8.01 -1.54
CA MET A 172 10.87 -7.29 -2.10
C MET A 172 10.91 -5.80 -1.76
N TYR A 173 10.33 -5.01 -2.65
CA TYR A 173 9.98 -3.62 -2.37
C TYR A 173 8.93 -3.58 -1.24
N HIS A 174 9.24 -2.80 -0.19
CA HIS A 174 8.33 -2.58 0.93
C HIS A 174 7.42 -1.38 0.62
N GLY A 175 8.01 -0.20 0.52
CA GLY A 175 7.28 1.04 0.28
C GLY A 175 8.21 2.24 0.15
N ILE A 176 7.60 3.43 0.03
CA ILE A 176 8.29 4.71 0.03
C ILE A 176 8.01 5.43 1.35
N THR A 177 9.06 5.97 1.95
CA THR A 177 8.97 7.00 2.98
C THR A 177 9.07 8.36 2.30
N TYR A 178 8.00 9.15 2.39
CA TYR A 178 7.96 10.52 1.89
C TYR A 178 8.47 11.50 2.95
N ALA A 179 8.79 12.74 2.55
CA ALA A 179 9.34 13.74 3.47
C ALA A 179 8.43 14.05 4.67
N ASP A 180 7.11 13.94 4.50
CA ASP A 180 6.13 14.13 5.58
C ASP A 180 5.87 12.86 6.42
N GLU A 181 6.52 11.77 6.09
CA GLU A 181 6.54 10.50 6.84
C GLU A 181 7.93 10.19 7.40
N ALA A 182 8.84 11.17 7.39
CA ALA A 182 10.21 10.99 7.85
C ALA A 182 10.26 10.54 9.32
N TYR A 183 11.11 9.57 9.60
CA TYR A 183 11.32 9.00 10.93
C TYR A 183 12.74 9.23 11.47
N SER A 184 13.62 9.83 10.66
CA SER A 184 15.00 10.20 11.03
C SER A 184 15.45 11.44 10.28
N SER A 185 16.57 12.05 10.73
CA SER A 185 17.21 13.14 10.01
C SER A 185 17.68 12.78 8.60
N GLU A 186 18.00 11.51 8.36
CA GLU A 186 18.44 11.00 7.04
C GLU A 186 17.29 10.89 6.04
N THR A 187 16.07 10.62 6.52
CA THR A 187 14.86 10.55 5.70
C THR A 187 14.16 11.90 5.57
N ALA A 188 14.46 12.84 6.47
CA ALA A 188 13.93 14.21 6.41
C ALA A 188 14.40 14.91 5.11
N GLY A 189 13.45 15.51 4.38
CA GLY A 189 13.74 16.20 3.12
C GLY A 189 14.08 15.28 1.94
N HIS A 190 13.78 13.97 2.05
CA HIS A 190 14.05 12.99 1.00
C HIS A 190 12.85 12.07 0.76
N MET A 191 12.82 11.53 -0.45
CA MET A 191 12.00 10.36 -0.79
C MET A 191 12.91 9.13 -0.72
N THR A 192 12.56 8.14 0.12
CA THR A 192 13.37 6.96 0.38
C THR A 192 12.59 5.69 0.09
N ALA A 193 13.13 4.80 -0.74
CA ALA A 193 12.58 3.47 -0.95
C ALA A 193 13.10 2.49 0.09
N ASN A 194 12.21 1.64 0.59
CA ASN A 194 12.49 0.63 1.60
C ASN A 194 12.30 -0.76 0.99
N PHE A 195 13.17 -1.71 1.38
CA PHE A 195 13.16 -3.09 0.91
C PHE A 195 13.31 -4.03 2.10
N TRP A 196 12.75 -5.24 1.96
CA TRP A 196 12.74 -6.24 3.01
C TRP A 196 12.63 -7.66 2.46
N TYR A 197 12.68 -8.66 3.34
CA TYR A 197 12.55 -10.06 3.01
C TYR A 197 11.26 -10.62 3.63
N PRO A 198 10.11 -10.61 2.90
CA PRO A 198 8.86 -11.13 3.42
C PRO A 198 8.92 -12.63 3.63
N VAL A 199 8.40 -13.04 4.78
CA VAL A 199 8.17 -14.45 5.13
C VAL A 199 6.71 -14.58 5.53
N MET A 200 6.03 -15.54 4.92
CA MET A 200 4.68 -15.95 5.28
C MET A 200 4.75 -17.13 6.22
N GLU A 201 4.13 -17.02 7.38
CA GLU A 201 4.01 -18.08 8.37
C GLU A 201 2.53 -18.44 8.57
N ASN A 202 2.15 -19.68 8.28
CA ASN A 202 0.75 -20.14 8.37
C ASN A 202 -0.24 -19.19 7.68
N GLY A 203 0.12 -18.78 6.46
CA GLY A 203 -0.71 -17.89 5.64
C GLY A 203 -0.60 -16.39 5.97
N VAL A 204 0.12 -16.00 7.01
CA VAL A 204 0.24 -14.60 7.47
C VAL A 204 1.63 -14.04 7.21
N ILE A 205 1.67 -12.84 6.63
CA ILE A 205 2.88 -12.02 6.51
C ILE A 205 2.76 -10.86 7.50
N THR A 206 3.76 -10.69 8.37
CA THR A 206 3.86 -9.56 9.31
C THR A 206 4.83 -8.54 8.74
N PHE A 207 4.36 -7.31 8.54
CA PHE A 207 5.19 -6.25 7.99
C PHE A 207 6.01 -5.56 9.07
N PRO A 208 7.30 -5.24 8.81
CA PRO A 208 8.05 -4.31 9.62
C PRO A 208 7.55 -2.88 9.39
N LYS A 209 7.77 -1.97 10.33
CA LYS A 209 7.62 -0.55 10.06
C LYS A 209 8.67 -0.09 9.04
N PRO A 210 8.45 1.01 8.27
CA PRO A 210 9.40 1.50 7.29
C PRO A 210 10.83 1.68 7.84
N GLN A 211 10.98 2.19 9.07
CA GLN A 211 12.28 2.37 9.72
C GLN A 211 13.00 1.07 10.09
N ASP A 212 12.28 -0.04 10.23
CA ASP A 212 12.81 -1.34 10.62
C ASP A 212 13.16 -2.21 9.39
N CYS A 213 12.98 -1.69 8.19
CA CYS A 213 13.39 -2.37 6.96
C CYS A 213 14.91 -2.51 6.90
N PRO A 214 15.46 -3.66 6.46
CA PRO A 214 16.90 -3.88 6.43
C PRO A 214 17.66 -3.08 5.37
N LEU A 215 16.98 -2.59 4.35
CA LEU A 215 17.59 -1.86 3.24
C LEU A 215 16.79 -0.60 2.90
N HIS A 216 17.53 0.52 2.80
CA HIS A 216 16.98 1.83 2.44
C HIS A 216 17.76 2.43 1.27
N LYS A 217 17.06 3.07 0.35
CA LYS A 217 17.68 3.78 -0.78
C LYS A 217 17.06 5.17 -0.93
N VAL A 218 17.83 6.21 -0.70
CA VAL A 218 17.43 7.58 -1.03
C VAL A 218 17.27 7.68 -2.56
N LEU A 219 16.10 8.11 -3.00
CA LEU A 219 15.76 8.25 -4.41
C LEU A 219 16.04 9.66 -4.92
N ARG A 220 15.55 10.66 -4.20
CA ARG A 220 15.72 12.07 -4.53
C ARG A 220 15.40 12.98 -3.34
N PRO A 221 15.87 14.25 -3.33
CA PRO A 221 15.37 15.26 -2.43
C PRO A 221 13.86 15.49 -2.66
N MET A 222 13.16 15.79 -1.58
CA MET A 222 11.72 16.09 -1.60
C MET A 222 11.36 16.99 -0.43
N ASP A 223 10.78 18.15 -0.71
CA ASP A 223 10.27 19.04 0.32
C ASP A 223 8.86 18.63 0.77
N MET A 224 8.61 18.78 2.05
CA MET A 224 7.27 18.57 2.61
C MET A 224 6.35 19.71 2.17
N LYS A 225 5.22 19.38 1.52
CA LYS A 225 4.19 20.36 1.18
C LYS A 225 3.57 20.92 2.47
N LYS A 226 3.60 22.25 2.62
CA LYS A 226 2.91 22.93 3.72
C LYS A 226 1.42 23.12 3.35
N PHE A 227 0.54 22.87 4.30
CA PHE A 227 -0.85 23.28 4.19
C PHE A 227 -0.92 24.72 4.74
N GLY A 228 -0.92 25.70 3.85
CA GLY A 228 -0.98 27.13 4.21
C GLY A 228 -2.41 27.64 4.37
N GLU A 229 -2.54 28.82 5.00
CA GLU A 229 -3.82 29.53 5.14
C GLU A 229 -4.44 29.88 3.77
N GLU A 230 -3.61 30.03 2.75
CA GLU A 230 -4.06 30.35 1.38
C GLU A 230 -4.63 29.14 0.61
N GLN A 231 -4.72 27.96 1.22
CA GLN A 231 -5.33 26.74 0.67
C GLN A 231 -5.00 26.44 -0.80
N GLN A 232 -3.82 26.84 -1.28
CA GLN A 232 -3.36 26.56 -2.62
C GLN A 232 -2.92 25.08 -2.75
N ASN A 233 -3.83 24.17 -2.41
CA ASN A 233 -3.70 22.75 -2.73
C ASN A 233 -3.74 22.49 -4.25
N PHE A 234 -3.89 23.55 -5.06
CA PHE A 234 -3.97 23.56 -6.53
C PHE A 234 -2.89 24.42 -7.18
N SER A 235 -1.70 24.52 -6.61
CA SER A 235 -0.57 25.10 -7.34
C SER A 235 -0.29 24.39 -8.68
N GLY A 236 -0.82 23.16 -8.87
CA GLY A 236 -0.74 22.45 -10.13
C GLY A 236 -1.45 23.09 -11.32
N LEU A 237 -2.40 24.01 -11.10
CA LEU A 237 -3.01 24.75 -12.22
C LEU A 237 -2.14 25.92 -12.73
N ALA A 238 -1.22 26.43 -11.91
CA ALA A 238 -0.27 27.45 -12.34
C ALA A 238 0.84 26.87 -13.23
N GLU A 239 1.22 25.59 -13.01
CA GLU A 239 2.20 24.88 -13.83
C GLU A 239 1.69 24.56 -15.24
N PHE A 240 0.38 24.56 -15.47
CA PHE A 240 -0.24 24.34 -16.79
C PHE A 240 -0.55 25.64 -17.55
N ARG A 241 -0.15 26.81 -17.04
CA ARG A 241 -0.34 28.11 -17.68
C ARG A 241 0.95 28.69 -18.28
N GLY A 242 1.94 27.83 -18.50
CA GLY A 242 3.17 28.17 -19.22
C GLY A 242 3.07 27.88 -20.72
#